data_d9b6f92801c8760e0da6f360be385fd1
#
_entry.id   d9b6f92801c8760e0da6f360be385fd1
#
_cell.length_a   1.000
_cell.length_b   1.000
_cell.length_c   1.000
_cell.angle_alpha   90.00
_cell.angle_beta   90.00
_cell.angle_gamma   90.00
#
_symmetry.space_group_name_H-M   'P 1'
#
loop_
_entity.id
_entity.type
_entity.pdbx_description
1 polymer ?
#
loop_
_entity_poly.entity_id
_entity_poly.type
_entity_poly.pdbx_seq_one_letter_code
_entity_poly.pdbx_strand_id
1 'polypeptide(L)'
;MFSTNKYVPQISAANAAGDYTIVKLAENTTDTTIQLSFRCDTSGKYTISAEDMSFNNGTSTIYLIDKQEGMTIKLESGTSYTFYHDTKNEVKRFALMLSATDETNTTNINNQSESEINIWSYNKKIMANITENGKFDLEVYNLSGVLVAQKTINQKGISSLQLSQKGVYIVKLKNTEITKTKKIIVK
;
A
#
# COMPACT_ATOMS: atom_id res chain seq x y z
N MET A 1 -11.06 -11.83 -22.11
CA MET A 1 -10.04 -12.61 -22.86
C MET A 1 -8.70 -11.92 -22.67
N PHE A 2 -7.64 -12.64 -22.32
CA PHE A 2 -6.31 -12.05 -22.19
C PHE A 2 -5.72 -11.73 -23.56
N SER A 3 -4.93 -10.66 -23.63
CA SER A 3 -4.16 -10.37 -24.85
C SER A 3 -3.08 -11.45 -25.07
N THR A 4 -2.92 -11.93 -26.28
CA THR A 4 -1.80 -12.78 -26.68
C THR A 4 -0.50 -11.97 -26.85
N ASN A 5 -0.61 -10.65 -26.96
CA ASN A 5 0.54 -9.76 -27.03
C ASN A 5 1.12 -9.50 -25.65
N LYS A 6 2.28 -10.07 -25.38
CA LYS A 6 2.99 -9.99 -24.10
C LYS A 6 3.51 -8.59 -23.74
N TYR A 7 3.57 -7.67 -24.68
CA TYR A 7 3.96 -6.27 -24.47
C TYR A 7 2.79 -5.40 -24.03
N VAL A 8 1.56 -5.91 -24.07
CA VAL A 8 0.38 -5.22 -23.54
C VAL A 8 0.29 -5.51 -22.04
N PRO A 9 0.26 -4.48 -21.18
CA PRO A 9 0.12 -4.70 -19.73
C PRO A 9 -1.23 -5.36 -19.44
N GLN A 10 -1.21 -6.38 -18.60
CA GLN A 10 -2.37 -7.14 -18.19
C GLN A 10 -2.40 -7.30 -16.69
N ILE A 11 -3.54 -7.05 -16.07
CA ILE A 11 -3.82 -7.36 -14.68
C ILE A 11 -4.98 -8.36 -14.60
N SER A 12 -4.87 -9.33 -13.72
CA SER A 12 -5.85 -10.41 -13.57
C SER A 12 -5.90 -10.88 -12.12
N ALA A 13 -7.05 -11.39 -11.70
CA ALA A 13 -7.11 -12.15 -10.47
C ALA A 13 -6.47 -13.53 -10.69
N ALA A 14 -5.77 -14.04 -9.69
CA ALA A 14 -5.04 -15.29 -9.77
C ALA A 14 -5.37 -16.22 -8.59
N ASN A 15 -5.55 -17.51 -8.88
CA ASN A 15 -5.63 -18.55 -7.87
C ASN A 15 -4.83 -19.79 -8.29
N ALA A 16 -5.02 -20.91 -7.60
CA ALA A 16 -4.32 -22.16 -7.92
C ALA A 16 -4.72 -22.75 -9.29
N ALA A 17 -5.90 -22.44 -9.81
CA ALA A 17 -6.40 -22.96 -11.09
C ALA A 17 -6.06 -22.07 -12.29
N GLY A 18 -5.59 -20.82 -12.06
CA GLY A 18 -5.16 -19.91 -13.13
C GLY A 18 -5.47 -18.44 -12.89
N ASP A 19 -5.42 -17.68 -13.97
CA ASP A 19 -5.68 -16.24 -14.00
C ASP A 19 -7.07 -15.95 -14.57
N TYR A 20 -7.78 -14.98 -13.98
CA TYR A 20 -9.16 -14.63 -14.31
C TYR A 20 -9.31 -13.12 -14.51
N THR A 21 -10.06 -12.73 -15.51
CA THR A 21 -10.42 -11.32 -15.78
C THR A 21 -11.63 -10.87 -14.96
N ILE A 22 -12.45 -11.81 -14.51
CA ILE A 22 -13.65 -11.56 -13.71
C ILE A 22 -13.64 -12.52 -12.52
N VAL A 23 -13.88 -11.98 -11.33
CA VAL A 23 -14.08 -12.75 -10.10
C VAL A 23 -15.45 -12.41 -9.55
N LYS A 24 -16.27 -13.44 -9.32
CA LYS A 24 -17.52 -13.31 -8.61
C LYS A 24 -17.32 -13.81 -7.18
N LEU A 25 -17.60 -12.95 -6.21
CA LEU A 25 -17.61 -13.31 -4.79
C LEU A 25 -19.04 -13.59 -4.35
N ALA A 26 -19.19 -14.40 -3.31
CA ALA A 26 -20.50 -14.59 -2.67
C ALA A 26 -20.98 -13.27 -2.06
N GLU A 27 -22.28 -13.10 -1.96
CA GLU A 27 -22.89 -11.99 -1.24
C GLU A 27 -22.38 -11.97 0.21
N ASN A 28 -22.11 -10.77 0.74
CA ASN A 28 -21.55 -10.57 2.09
C ASN A 28 -20.15 -11.16 2.33
N THR A 29 -19.35 -11.38 1.27
CA THR A 29 -17.94 -11.73 1.45
C THR A 29 -17.19 -10.54 2.02
N THR A 30 -16.65 -10.70 3.22
CA THR A 30 -15.79 -9.74 3.92
C THR A 30 -14.46 -10.40 4.28
N ASP A 31 -13.45 -9.60 4.61
CA ASP A 31 -12.13 -10.06 5.07
C ASP A 31 -11.46 -11.08 4.13
N THR A 32 -11.61 -10.82 2.84
CA THR A 32 -11.06 -11.68 1.78
C THR A 32 -9.95 -10.98 1.03
N THR A 33 -8.92 -11.76 0.69
CA THR A 33 -7.80 -11.30 -0.15
C THR A 33 -7.80 -12.02 -1.49
N ILE A 34 -7.85 -11.25 -2.58
CA ILE A 34 -7.76 -11.73 -3.95
C ILE A 34 -6.36 -11.44 -4.47
N GLN A 35 -5.61 -12.49 -4.80
CA GLN A 35 -4.31 -12.34 -5.42
C GLN A 35 -4.46 -11.77 -6.84
N LEU A 36 -3.64 -10.78 -7.20
CA LEU A 36 -3.56 -10.26 -8.56
C LEU A 36 -2.22 -10.60 -9.20
N SER A 37 -2.28 -10.94 -10.48
CA SER A 37 -1.12 -11.05 -11.37
C SER A 37 -1.02 -9.82 -12.24
N PHE A 38 0.17 -9.24 -12.36
CA PHE A 38 0.50 -8.23 -13.36
C PHE A 38 1.54 -8.79 -14.31
N ARG A 39 1.29 -8.68 -15.61
CA ARG A 39 2.19 -9.19 -16.66
C ARG A 39 2.40 -8.14 -17.75
N CYS A 40 3.65 -7.88 -18.08
CA CYS A 40 4.08 -7.13 -19.24
C CYS A 40 5.55 -7.43 -19.50
N ASP A 41 5.93 -7.73 -20.73
CA ASP A 41 7.32 -7.98 -21.13
C ASP A 41 8.10 -6.68 -21.43
N THR A 42 7.60 -5.55 -20.94
CA THR A 42 8.29 -4.25 -21.02
C THR A 42 8.46 -3.68 -19.62
N SER A 43 9.68 -3.35 -19.23
CA SER A 43 9.94 -2.61 -18.00
C SER A 43 9.56 -1.13 -18.16
N GLY A 44 8.96 -0.54 -17.13
CA GLY A 44 8.53 0.86 -17.18
C GLY A 44 7.59 1.25 -16.05
N LYS A 45 7.08 2.47 -16.14
CA LYS A 45 6.04 2.97 -15.23
C LYS A 45 4.66 2.59 -15.73
N TYR A 46 3.85 2.04 -14.84
CA TYR A 46 2.47 1.64 -15.10
C TYR A 46 1.57 2.19 -14.01
N THR A 47 0.30 2.38 -14.35
CA THR A 47 -0.71 2.86 -13.41
C THR A 47 -1.87 1.88 -13.36
N ILE A 48 -2.28 1.50 -12.15
CA ILE A 48 -3.53 0.79 -11.88
C ILE A 48 -4.55 1.85 -11.47
N SER A 49 -5.69 1.90 -12.14
CA SER A 49 -6.81 2.79 -11.81
C SER A 49 -8.03 1.98 -11.36
N ALA A 50 -8.71 2.47 -10.34
CA ALA A 50 -10.00 1.97 -9.91
C ALA A 50 -11.08 2.89 -10.47
N GLU A 51 -11.89 2.37 -11.38
CA GLU A 51 -12.97 3.11 -12.03
C GLU A 51 -14.31 2.42 -11.75
N ASP A 52 -15.39 3.18 -11.74
CA ASP A 52 -16.78 2.69 -11.61
C ASP A 52 -16.99 1.71 -10.44
N MET A 53 -16.41 2.03 -9.29
CA MET A 53 -16.58 1.21 -8.09
C MET A 53 -17.97 1.43 -7.49
N SER A 54 -18.81 0.42 -7.54
CA SER A 54 -20.12 0.42 -6.88
C SER A 54 -20.28 -0.82 -5.99
N PHE A 55 -20.77 -0.61 -4.78
CA PHE A 55 -21.06 -1.69 -3.83
C PHE A 55 -22.55 -1.66 -3.50
N ASN A 56 -23.23 -2.77 -3.69
CA ASN A 56 -24.69 -2.85 -3.48
C ASN A 56 -25.10 -2.67 -2.01
N ASN A 57 -24.18 -2.84 -1.05
CA ASN A 57 -24.48 -2.81 0.39
C ASN A 57 -23.61 -1.86 1.23
N GLY A 58 -22.75 -1.02 0.63
CA GLY A 58 -22.06 0.09 1.31
C GLY A 58 -21.09 -0.26 2.46
N THR A 59 -20.88 -1.55 2.75
CA THR A 59 -20.23 -2.00 4.00
C THR A 59 -18.83 -2.57 3.83
N SER A 60 -18.25 -2.52 2.62
CA SER A 60 -16.91 -3.06 2.39
C SER A 60 -15.96 -2.00 1.87
N THR A 61 -14.79 -1.93 2.46
CA THR A 61 -13.67 -1.14 1.94
C THR A 61 -12.71 -2.05 1.17
N ILE A 62 -12.26 -1.61 0.00
CA ILE A 62 -11.27 -2.33 -0.79
C ILE A 62 -9.93 -1.64 -0.71
N TYR A 63 -8.88 -2.43 -0.54
CA TYR A 63 -7.50 -1.98 -0.58
C TYR A 63 -6.72 -2.71 -1.67
N LEU A 64 -5.90 -1.98 -2.41
CA LEU A 64 -4.84 -2.53 -3.26
C LEU A 64 -3.57 -2.67 -2.41
N ILE A 65 -3.02 -3.87 -2.37
CA ILE A 65 -1.75 -4.16 -1.70
C ILE A 65 -0.68 -4.38 -2.77
N ASP A 66 0.37 -3.56 -2.76
CA ASP A 66 1.60 -3.82 -3.51
C ASP A 66 2.60 -4.52 -2.58
N LYS A 67 2.80 -5.82 -2.79
CA LYS A 67 3.67 -6.65 -1.95
C LYS A 67 5.14 -6.31 -2.12
N GLN A 68 5.53 -5.81 -3.29
CA GLN A 68 6.90 -5.45 -3.58
C GLN A 68 7.29 -4.14 -2.87
N GLU A 69 6.43 -3.13 -2.92
CA GLU A 69 6.66 -1.84 -2.26
C GLU A 69 6.17 -1.83 -0.81
N GLY A 70 5.43 -2.87 -0.37
CA GLY A 70 4.82 -2.95 0.96
C GLY A 70 3.74 -1.88 1.18
N MET A 71 3.07 -1.47 0.10
CA MET A 71 2.06 -0.41 0.10
C MET A 71 0.66 -1.01 0.22
N THR A 72 -0.20 -0.31 0.95
CA THR A 72 -1.64 -0.59 1.00
C THR A 72 -2.37 0.70 0.67
N ILE A 73 -3.17 0.69 -0.39
CA ILE A 73 -3.87 1.84 -0.95
C ILE A 73 -5.36 1.58 -0.86
N LYS A 74 -6.12 2.43 -0.16
CA LYS A 74 -7.59 2.38 -0.20
C LYS A 74 -8.05 2.73 -1.61
N LEU A 75 -8.90 1.88 -2.17
CA LEU A 75 -9.48 2.10 -3.49
C LEU A 75 -10.86 2.75 -3.36
N GLU A 76 -11.02 3.84 -4.07
CA GLU A 76 -12.28 4.54 -4.31
C GLU A 76 -12.38 4.83 -5.81
N SER A 77 -13.56 5.13 -6.34
CA SER A 77 -13.71 5.53 -7.73
C SER A 77 -12.76 6.68 -8.08
N GLY A 78 -11.95 6.52 -9.12
CA GLY A 78 -10.94 7.48 -9.55
C GLY A 78 -9.59 7.34 -8.86
N THR A 79 -9.43 6.45 -7.87
CA THR A 79 -8.12 6.17 -7.27
C THR A 79 -7.16 5.60 -8.32
N SER A 80 -5.95 6.12 -8.38
CA SER A 80 -4.89 5.61 -9.24
C SER A 80 -3.60 5.38 -8.47
N TYR A 81 -2.90 4.30 -8.79
CA TYR A 81 -1.61 3.93 -8.22
C TYR A 81 -0.58 3.69 -9.30
N THR A 82 0.50 4.48 -9.30
CA THR A 82 1.60 4.36 -10.27
C THR A 82 2.78 3.63 -9.64
N PHE A 83 3.31 2.64 -10.35
CA PHE A 83 4.43 1.81 -9.93
C PHE A 83 5.43 1.59 -11.06
N TYR A 84 6.65 1.19 -10.71
CA TYR A 84 7.63 0.72 -11.68
C TYR A 84 7.58 -0.80 -11.77
N HIS A 85 7.47 -1.33 -13.00
CA HIS A 85 7.57 -2.74 -13.30
C HIS A 85 8.93 -3.05 -13.93
N ASP A 86 9.59 -4.09 -13.44
CA ASP A 86 10.72 -4.75 -14.09
C ASP A 86 10.25 -6.14 -14.54
N THR A 87 10.61 -6.55 -15.73
CA THR A 87 10.27 -7.88 -16.29
C THR A 87 10.78 -9.06 -15.45
N LYS A 88 11.71 -8.81 -14.52
CA LYS A 88 12.24 -9.77 -13.55
C LYS A 88 11.42 -9.85 -12.25
N ASN A 89 10.44 -8.96 -12.06
CA ASN A 89 9.61 -8.94 -10.88
C ASN A 89 8.64 -10.12 -10.85
N GLU A 90 8.23 -10.49 -9.63
CA GLU A 90 7.21 -11.51 -9.45
C GLU A 90 5.88 -11.08 -10.09
N VAL A 91 5.28 -11.98 -10.86
CA VAL A 91 3.99 -11.77 -11.52
C VAL A 91 2.88 -11.50 -10.50
N LYS A 92 2.88 -12.21 -9.36
CA LYS A 92 1.88 -12.08 -8.28
C LYS A 92 2.24 -10.96 -7.28
N ARG A 93 2.55 -9.79 -7.79
CA ARG A 93 2.96 -8.62 -7.01
C ARG A 93 1.83 -8.02 -6.19
N PHE A 94 0.61 -7.96 -6.74
CA PHE A 94 -0.49 -7.23 -6.14
C PHE A 94 -1.53 -8.14 -5.49
N ALA A 95 -2.33 -7.57 -4.59
CA ALA A 95 -3.53 -8.21 -4.07
C ALA A 95 -4.62 -7.16 -3.83
N LEU A 96 -5.88 -7.57 -3.93
CA LEU A 96 -7.02 -6.81 -3.41
C LEU A 96 -7.44 -7.40 -2.07
N MET A 97 -7.58 -6.57 -1.07
CA MET A 97 -8.13 -6.94 0.23
C MET A 97 -9.49 -6.27 0.40
N LEU A 98 -10.51 -7.07 0.64
CA LEU A 98 -11.84 -6.61 1.04
C LEU A 98 -11.90 -6.69 2.56
N SER A 99 -12.27 -5.58 3.21
CA SER A 99 -12.46 -5.51 4.66
C SER A 99 -13.87 -5.04 4.96
N ALA A 100 -14.52 -5.68 5.94
CA ALA A 100 -15.77 -5.16 6.46
C ALA A 100 -15.53 -3.77 7.07
N THR A 101 -16.37 -2.80 6.76
CA THR A 101 -16.41 -1.58 7.56
C THR A 101 -17.19 -1.91 8.83
N ASP A 102 -16.49 -1.97 9.97
CA ASP A 102 -17.16 -2.04 11.27
C ASP A 102 -17.97 -0.76 11.50
N GLU A 103 -19.26 -0.81 11.21
CA GLU A 103 -20.19 0.27 11.56
C GLU A 103 -20.50 0.36 13.07
N THR A 104 -19.85 -0.46 13.90
CA THR A 104 -20.11 -0.54 15.34
C THR A 104 -18.89 -0.19 16.18
N ASN A 105 -18.37 1.01 16.00
CA ASN A 105 -17.68 1.70 17.10
C ASN A 105 -17.86 3.20 16.97
N THR A 106 -19.09 3.66 17.27
CA THR A 106 -19.35 5.03 17.66
C THR A 106 -18.77 5.27 19.06
N THR A 107 -17.46 5.35 19.16
CA THR A 107 -16.82 6.16 20.17
C THR A 107 -16.36 7.41 19.46
N ASN A 108 -16.96 8.54 19.83
CA ASN A 108 -16.65 9.87 19.31
C ASN A 108 -15.15 10.13 19.34
N ILE A 109 -14.50 9.93 18.22
CA ILE A 109 -13.23 10.56 17.91
C ILE A 109 -13.52 11.42 16.67
N ASN A 110 -13.42 12.71 16.84
CA ASN A 110 -13.61 13.72 15.81
C ASN A 110 -13.01 13.23 14.48
N ASN A 111 -13.87 13.16 13.44
CA ASN A 111 -13.47 13.00 12.05
C ASN A 111 -12.65 14.23 11.60
N GLN A 112 -11.40 14.30 12.02
CA GLN A 112 -10.39 14.93 11.22
C GLN A 112 -9.94 13.88 10.20
N SER A 113 -10.04 14.19 8.92
CA SER A 113 -9.51 13.39 7.82
C SER A 113 -8.10 12.95 8.20
N GLU A 114 -7.96 11.69 8.64
CA GLU A 114 -6.63 11.17 8.93
C GLU A 114 -5.87 11.13 7.60
N SER A 115 -4.99 12.08 7.45
CA SER A 115 -3.97 12.06 6.42
C SER A 115 -3.28 10.71 6.47
N GLU A 116 -3.44 9.89 5.42
CA GLU A 116 -2.88 8.55 5.37
C GLU A 116 -1.35 8.60 5.20
N ILE A 117 -0.68 9.02 6.28
CA ILE A 117 0.77 8.89 6.35
C ILE A 117 1.10 7.41 6.47
N ASN A 118 1.73 6.85 5.46
CA ASN A 118 2.11 5.44 5.43
C ASN A 118 3.63 5.28 5.59
N ILE A 119 4.05 4.31 6.44
CA ILE A 119 5.46 4.03 6.70
C ILE A 119 5.71 2.53 6.47
N TRP A 120 6.74 2.19 5.68
CA TRP A 120 7.11 0.80 5.35
C TRP A 120 8.63 0.66 5.17
N SER A 121 9.13 -0.56 4.95
CA SER A 121 10.54 -0.80 4.62
C SER A 121 10.68 -1.38 3.22
N TYR A 122 11.71 -0.94 2.50
CA TYR A 122 12.08 -1.48 1.21
C TYR A 122 13.60 -1.37 1.01
N ASN A 123 14.23 -2.46 0.63
CA ASN A 123 15.67 -2.53 0.29
C ASN A 123 16.58 -1.83 1.32
N LYS A 124 16.47 -2.20 2.60
CA LYS A 124 17.16 -1.59 3.74
C LYS A 124 16.87 -0.08 3.95
N LYS A 125 15.77 0.42 3.39
CA LYS A 125 15.32 1.79 3.61
C LYS A 125 14.01 1.80 4.39
N ILE A 126 13.84 2.79 5.24
CA ILE A 126 12.53 3.19 5.73
C ILE A 126 11.95 4.17 4.73
N MET A 127 10.74 3.90 4.28
CA MET A 127 9.97 4.72 3.37
C MET A 127 8.83 5.37 4.13
N ALA A 128 8.55 6.64 3.86
CA ALA A 128 7.39 7.34 4.39
C ALA A 128 6.69 8.09 3.26
N ASN A 129 5.38 7.92 3.13
CA ASN A 129 4.54 8.72 2.23
C ASN A 129 3.88 9.83 3.04
N ILE A 130 4.22 11.07 2.72
CA ILE A 130 3.66 12.27 3.35
C ILE A 130 2.59 12.82 2.42
N THR A 131 1.36 12.84 2.87
CA THR A 131 0.20 13.31 2.09
C THR A 131 -0.10 14.79 2.30
N GLU A 132 0.47 15.40 3.33
CA GLU A 132 0.29 16.80 3.71
C GLU A 132 1.52 17.65 3.45
N ASN A 133 1.32 18.93 3.27
CA ASN A 133 2.41 19.90 3.27
C ASN A 133 2.82 20.18 4.72
N GLY A 134 4.12 20.28 4.95
CA GLY A 134 4.64 20.56 6.28
C GLY A 134 6.03 19.96 6.51
N LYS A 135 6.57 20.29 7.68
CA LYS A 135 7.83 19.72 8.14
C LYS A 135 7.52 18.51 9.01
N PHE A 136 8.08 17.36 8.65
CA PHE A 136 7.98 16.12 9.40
C PHE A 136 9.36 15.62 9.80
N ASP A 137 9.49 15.09 11.01
CA ASP A 137 10.69 14.42 11.48
C ASP A 137 10.44 12.91 11.50
N LEU A 138 11.22 12.18 10.71
CA LEU A 138 11.25 10.72 10.65
C LEU A 138 12.39 10.23 11.52
N GLU A 139 12.06 9.55 12.61
CA GLU A 139 13.00 9.02 13.59
C GLU A 139 12.92 7.49 13.59
N VAL A 140 14.06 6.81 13.62
CA VAL A 140 14.14 5.34 13.63
C VAL A 140 14.92 4.90 14.85
N TYR A 141 14.31 4.05 15.65
CA TYR A 141 14.86 3.51 16.90
C TYR A 141 15.05 2.00 16.79
N ASN A 142 16.10 1.48 17.40
CA ASN A 142 16.22 0.04 17.63
C ASN A 142 15.30 -0.42 18.77
N LEU A 143 15.26 -1.72 19.04
CA LEU A 143 14.42 -2.29 20.12
C LEU A 143 14.86 -1.86 21.53
N SER A 144 16.08 -1.39 21.69
CA SER A 144 16.59 -0.84 22.96
C SER A 144 16.25 0.64 23.15
N GLY A 145 15.49 1.24 22.23
CA GLY A 145 15.08 2.64 22.27
C GLY A 145 16.17 3.63 21.83
N VAL A 146 17.29 3.15 21.27
CA VAL A 146 18.36 4.02 20.76
C VAL A 146 17.99 4.54 19.39
N LEU A 147 18.10 5.86 19.18
CA LEU A 147 17.92 6.50 17.88
C LEU A 147 19.07 6.07 16.95
N VAL A 148 18.77 5.39 15.85
CA VAL A 148 19.75 4.86 14.89
C VAL A 148 19.79 5.62 13.58
N ALA A 149 18.72 6.32 13.24
CA ALA A 149 18.65 7.18 12.06
C ALA A 149 17.54 8.22 12.22
N GLN A 150 17.73 9.38 11.58
CA GLN A 150 16.70 10.42 11.51
C GLN A 150 16.78 11.19 10.21
N LYS A 151 15.65 11.76 9.78
CA LYS A 151 15.55 12.63 8.60
C LYS A 151 14.39 13.60 8.76
N THR A 152 14.64 14.87 8.45
CA THR A 152 13.58 15.85 8.29
C THR A 152 13.08 15.85 6.85
N ILE A 153 11.75 15.83 6.67
CA ILE A 153 11.05 15.80 5.39
C ILE A 153 10.23 17.10 5.30
N ASN A 154 10.51 17.91 4.29
CA ASN A 154 9.87 19.21 4.10
C ASN A 154 8.92 19.24 2.89
N GLN A 155 8.73 18.10 2.24
CA GLN A 155 7.95 17.98 1.00
C GLN A 155 6.95 16.86 1.09
N LYS A 156 5.76 17.10 0.53
CA LYS A 156 4.77 16.07 0.25
C LYS A 156 5.33 15.01 -0.72
N GLY A 157 4.94 13.76 -0.53
CA GLY A 157 5.33 12.62 -1.36
C GLY A 157 6.13 11.57 -0.61
N ILE A 158 6.78 10.69 -1.37
CA ILE A 158 7.54 9.58 -0.80
C ILE A 158 8.95 10.04 -0.46
N SER A 159 9.33 9.86 0.80
CA SER A 159 10.69 10.06 1.31
C SER A 159 11.30 8.76 1.78
N SER A 160 12.61 8.65 1.68
CA SER A 160 13.33 7.45 2.13
C SER A 160 14.48 7.80 3.07
N LEU A 161 14.77 6.87 4.00
CA LEU A 161 15.89 6.93 4.94
C LEU A 161 16.62 5.59 4.92
N GLN A 162 17.89 5.58 4.51
CA GLN A 162 18.70 4.38 4.42
C GLN A 162 19.11 3.90 5.81
N LEU A 163 19.02 2.58 6.03
CA LEU A 163 19.56 1.92 7.22
C LEU A 163 20.78 1.07 6.86
N SER A 164 21.74 1.03 7.77
CA SER A 164 22.97 0.23 7.59
C SER A 164 22.76 -1.26 7.86
N GLN A 165 21.81 -1.61 8.71
CA GLN A 165 21.59 -2.99 9.16
C GLN A 165 20.15 -3.44 8.96
N LYS A 166 19.98 -4.74 8.73
CA LYS A 166 18.68 -5.42 8.80
C LYS A 166 18.26 -5.55 10.25
N GLY A 167 16.98 -5.63 10.52
CA GLY A 167 16.49 -5.78 11.89
C GLY A 167 15.06 -5.30 12.09
N VAL A 168 14.65 -5.26 13.35
CA VAL A 168 13.36 -4.72 13.78
C VAL A 168 13.58 -3.34 14.37
N TYR A 169 12.78 -2.39 13.90
CA TYR A 169 12.88 -0.98 14.27
C TYR A 169 11.52 -0.42 14.68
N ILE A 170 11.54 0.55 15.57
CA ILE A 170 10.40 1.42 15.86
C ILE A 170 10.61 2.71 15.09
N VAL A 171 9.71 2.99 14.17
CA VAL A 171 9.75 4.20 13.35
C VAL A 171 8.71 5.17 13.84
N LYS A 172 9.13 6.40 14.11
CA LYS A 172 8.27 7.50 14.55
C LYS A 172 8.34 8.61 13.51
N LEU A 173 7.18 8.99 13.00
CA LEU A 173 7.01 10.16 12.14
C LEU A 173 6.17 11.17 12.87
N LYS A 174 6.67 12.39 13.01
CA LYS A 174 5.99 13.45 13.78
C LYS A 174 6.11 14.80 13.10
N ASN A 175 5.10 15.64 13.33
CA ASN A 175 5.13 17.08 13.14
C ASN A 175 4.53 17.77 14.38
N THR A 176 4.12 19.02 14.28
CA THR A 176 3.48 19.78 15.38
C THR A 176 2.12 19.24 15.79
N GLU A 177 1.42 18.54 14.90
CA GLU A 177 0.02 18.11 15.08
C GLU A 177 -0.13 16.60 15.16
N ILE A 178 0.72 15.84 14.44
CA ILE A 178 0.57 14.41 14.24
C ILE A 178 1.83 13.67 14.73
N THR A 179 1.62 12.56 15.41
CA THR A 179 2.67 11.59 15.70
C THR A 179 2.17 10.19 15.32
N LYS A 180 2.84 9.56 14.35
CA LYS A 180 2.62 8.15 13.99
C LYS A 180 3.83 7.30 14.36
N THR A 181 3.58 6.16 15.00
CA THR A 181 4.62 5.20 15.39
C THR A 181 4.29 3.84 14.81
N LYS A 182 5.28 3.20 14.19
CA LYS A 182 5.11 1.88 13.58
C LYS A 182 6.32 0.99 13.84
N LYS A 183 6.08 -0.29 14.18
CA LYS A 183 7.12 -1.33 14.20
C LYS A 183 7.35 -1.82 12.78
N ILE A 184 8.59 -1.84 12.33
CA ILE A 184 8.99 -2.20 10.96
C ILE A 184 10.10 -3.24 10.99
N ILE A 185 9.98 -4.24 10.11
CA ILE A 185 11.02 -5.25 9.89
C ILE A 185 11.75 -4.89 8.59
N VAL A 186 13.05 -4.65 8.70
CA VAL A 186 13.94 -4.38 7.57
C VAL A 186 14.69 -5.67 7.21
N LYS A 187 14.45 -6.17 6.01
CA LYS A 187 15.00 -7.42 5.48
C LYS A 187 16.24 -7.20 4.61
#